data_3a090f222776cff6bf472fb536b38b72
#
_entry.id   3a090f222776cff6bf472fb536b38b72
#
_cell.length_a   1.000
_cell.length_b   1.000
_cell.length_c   1.000
_cell.angle_alpha   90.00
_cell.angle_beta   90.00
_cell.angle_gamma   90.00
#
_symmetry.space_group_name_H-M   'P 1'
#
loop_
_entity.id
_entity.type
_entity.pdbx_description
1 polymer ?
#
loop_
_entity_poly.entity_id
_entity_poly.type
_entity_poly.pdbx_seq_one_letter_code
_entity_poly.pdbx_strand_id
1 'polypeptide(L)'
;MTEVLLKELSNSDIDWMLATGIREEMTAGAVLIRQGQSVNALHILLDGALTVSISQAENNPLGRAFAALEGGEMSEREITRLSSGEMVGEIPFVDAYLPSTTVRALRKSLILSIPQQQLAAKLEQDVSFAAHLYRASAILLADRLERIVTQLGHSTLVFAQPQLREILFIFAQLHDSDIDWLMNAGHVNRIPAGDILIHAGRPVEALHILLDGKITLSAFEDERNPLARAFSSLEGSDTPEREFARLSRGDMVGETPFVDVRPPSVTVKALEDSLVLSIPRWRLAAKLLHDTNFAARFYKVLTVLLADKQQAIVTRLGYGRLIYSTGQPLDKSFKYENELSSDFLAQVALAGARFDWMLKRIRGS
;
A
#
# COMPACT_ATOMS: atom_id res chain seq x y z
N MET A 1 8.38 -12.52 11.94
CA MET A 1 7.26 -11.58 11.74
C MET A 1 6.40 -11.32 12.99
N THR A 2 6.19 -12.27 13.88
CA THR A 2 5.71 -11.99 15.25
C THR A 2 6.50 -10.83 15.89
N GLU A 3 7.74 -10.70 15.49
CA GLU A 3 8.66 -9.65 15.91
C GLU A 3 8.20 -8.22 15.59
N VAL A 4 7.51 -7.98 14.47
CA VAL A 4 7.05 -6.62 14.09
C VAL A 4 6.00 -6.12 15.06
N LEU A 5 4.96 -6.91 15.34
CA LEU A 5 3.91 -6.50 16.28
C LEU A 5 4.47 -6.29 17.68
N LEU A 6 5.32 -7.21 18.16
CA LEU A 6 5.93 -7.11 19.49
C LEU A 6 6.91 -5.93 19.61
N LYS A 7 7.50 -5.49 18.49
CA LYS A 7 8.44 -4.36 18.47
C LYS A 7 7.73 -3.01 18.38
N GLU A 8 6.64 -2.95 17.60
CA GLU A 8 5.96 -1.70 17.31
C GLU A 8 4.82 -1.37 18.27
N LEU A 9 4.18 -2.40 18.87
CA LEU A 9 3.11 -2.25 19.86
C LEU A 9 3.65 -2.23 21.28
N SER A 10 3.09 -1.37 22.12
CA SER A 10 3.37 -1.39 23.55
C SER A 10 2.67 -2.59 24.23
N ASN A 11 3.10 -2.94 25.44
CA ASN A 11 2.44 -3.99 26.22
C ASN A 11 0.95 -3.67 26.45
N SER A 12 0.61 -2.41 26.72
CA SER A 12 -0.79 -1.98 26.91
C SER A 12 -1.62 -2.13 25.63
N ASP A 13 -1.01 -1.92 24.44
CA ASP A 13 -1.68 -2.12 23.16
C ASP A 13 -2.00 -3.60 22.96
N ILE A 14 -1.02 -4.47 23.23
CA ILE A 14 -1.16 -5.92 23.12
C ILE A 14 -2.21 -6.43 24.11
N ASP A 15 -2.17 -5.98 25.37
CA ASP A 15 -3.15 -6.35 26.39
C ASP A 15 -4.57 -5.96 25.98
N TRP A 16 -4.74 -4.76 25.44
CA TRP A 16 -6.03 -4.31 24.92
C TRP A 16 -6.51 -5.19 23.76
N MET A 17 -5.64 -5.51 22.81
CA MET A 17 -5.97 -6.35 21.65
C MET A 17 -6.36 -7.78 22.10
N LEU A 18 -5.66 -8.33 23.08
CA LEU A 18 -5.96 -9.65 23.63
C LEU A 18 -7.25 -9.70 24.46
N ALA A 19 -7.58 -8.60 25.14
CA ALA A 19 -8.80 -8.47 25.94
C ALA A 19 -10.04 -8.24 25.07
N THR A 20 -9.87 -7.52 23.93
CA THR A 20 -10.96 -7.16 23.02
C THR A 20 -11.19 -8.21 21.95
N GLY A 21 -10.11 -8.87 21.51
CA GLY A 21 -10.14 -9.82 20.40
C GLY A 21 -10.72 -11.17 20.79
N ILE A 22 -11.38 -11.80 19.84
CA ILE A 22 -11.94 -13.15 19.94
C ILE A 22 -10.91 -14.12 19.35
N ARG A 23 -10.54 -15.15 20.13
CA ARG A 23 -9.62 -16.20 19.68
C ARG A 23 -10.42 -17.34 19.06
N GLU A 24 -10.04 -17.72 17.85
CA GLU A 24 -10.70 -18.78 17.09
C GLU A 24 -9.67 -19.76 16.53
N GLU A 25 -9.96 -21.05 16.67
CA GLU A 25 -9.19 -22.10 15.99
C GLU A 25 -9.83 -22.39 14.64
N MET A 26 -9.01 -22.33 13.58
CA MET A 26 -9.42 -22.66 12.22
C MET A 26 -8.81 -23.99 11.79
N THR A 27 -9.61 -24.85 11.18
CA THR A 27 -9.13 -26.08 10.54
C THR A 27 -8.50 -25.77 9.18
N ALA A 28 -7.64 -26.67 8.71
CA ALA A 28 -7.10 -26.56 7.34
C ALA A 28 -8.24 -26.47 6.31
N GLY A 29 -8.09 -25.58 5.34
CA GLY A 29 -9.10 -25.30 4.30
C GLY A 29 -10.20 -24.30 4.69
N ALA A 30 -10.35 -23.95 5.97
CA ALA A 30 -11.35 -22.97 6.39
C ALA A 30 -11.05 -21.57 5.83
N VAL A 31 -12.08 -20.85 5.39
CA VAL A 31 -11.97 -19.51 4.81
C VAL A 31 -12.16 -18.46 5.89
N LEU A 32 -11.16 -17.60 6.07
CA LEU A 32 -11.18 -16.47 7.03
C LEU A 32 -11.79 -15.22 6.39
N ILE A 33 -11.34 -14.87 5.19
CA ILE A 33 -11.83 -13.75 4.40
C ILE A 33 -12.18 -14.27 3.02
N ARG A 34 -13.35 -13.90 2.51
CA ARG A 34 -13.80 -14.27 1.16
C ARG A 34 -13.75 -13.05 0.25
N GLN A 35 -13.15 -13.21 -0.92
CA GLN A 35 -13.14 -12.21 -1.98
C GLN A 35 -14.57 -11.67 -2.23
N GLY A 36 -14.72 -10.34 -2.34
CA GLY A 36 -16.01 -9.69 -2.59
C GLY A 36 -16.98 -9.62 -1.40
N GLN A 37 -16.62 -10.12 -0.22
CA GLN A 37 -17.44 -10.02 0.98
C GLN A 37 -16.85 -9.02 1.99
N SER A 38 -17.70 -8.27 2.68
CA SER A 38 -17.26 -7.32 3.70
C SER A 38 -16.52 -8.02 4.84
N VAL A 39 -15.46 -7.37 5.33
CA VAL A 39 -14.67 -7.80 6.49
C VAL A 39 -15.02 -6.90 7.67
N ASN A 40 -15.40 -7.52 8.78
CA ASN A 40 -15.88 -6.82 9.98
C ASN A 40 -14.88 -6.90 11.17
N ALA A 41 -13.68 -7.39 10.92
CA ALA A 41 -12.64 -7.52 11.94
C ALA A 41 -11.24 -7.43 11.36
N LEU A 42 -10.30 -6.95 12.16
CA LEU A 42 -8.87 -7.14 11.92
C LEU A 42 -8.48 -8.51 12.47
N HIS A 43 -7.86 -9.34 11.64
CA HIS A 43 -7.44 -10.68 12.02
C HIS A 43 -5.92 -10.76 12.15
N ILE A 44 -5.43 -11.29 13.24
CA ILE A 44 -4.02 -11.53 13.52
C ILE A 44 -3.79 -13.02 13.59
N LEU A 45 -2.86 -13.53 12.80
CA LEU A 45 -2.46 -14.93 12.86
C LEU A 45 -1.53 -15.15 14.06
N LEU A 46 -2.02 -15.76 15.12
CA LEU A 46 -1.23 -16.07 16.31
C LEU A 46 -0.33 -17.29 16.08
N ASP A 47 -0.89 -18.35 15.50
CA ASP A 47 -0.16 -19.56 15.12
C ASP A 47 -0.77 -20.20 13.87
N GLY A 48 0.03 -20.92 13.10
CA GLY A 48 -0.43 -21.60 11.91
C GLY A 48 0.16 -21.03 10.62
N ALA A 49 -0.61 -21.12 9.53
CA ALA A 49 -0.29 -20.56 8.23
C ALA A 49 -1.56 -20.30 7.42
N LEU A 50 -1.63 -19.13 6.76
CA LEU A 50 -2.73 -18.79 5.86
C LEU A 50 -2.18 -18.62 4.43
N THR A 51 -3.03 -18.83 3.44
CA THR A 51 -2.77 -18.46 2.05
C THR A 51 -3.69 -17.33 1.63
N VAL A 52 -3.17 -16.41 0.84
CA VAL A 52 -3.92 -15.37 0.16
C VAL A 52 -4.03 -15.78 -1.29
N SER A 53 -5.23 -15.98 -1.79
CA SER A 53 -5.50 -16.44 -3.14
C SER A 53 -6.52 -15.53 -3.85
N ILE A 54 -6.56 -15.65 -5.17
CA ILE A 54 -7.50 -14.95 -6.02
C ILE A 54 -8.17 -15.93 -6.97
N SER A 55 -9.48 -15.81 -7.14
CA SER A 55 -10.25 -16.64 -8.04
C SER A 55 -10.26 -16.10 -9.46
N GLN A 56 -10.01 -16.96 -10.44
CA GLN A 56 -10.00 -16.60 -11.88
C GLN A 56 -11.38 -16.41 -12.50
N ALA A 57 -12.44 -16.90 -11.87
CA ALA A 57 -13.75 -17.05 -12.50
C ALA A 57 -14.60 -15.78 -12.65
N GLU A 58 -14.19 -14.65 -12.05
CA GLU A 58 -15.07 -13.47 -11.98
C GLU A 58 -15.09 -12.61 -13.25
N ASN A 59 -14.13 -12.76 -14.16
CA ASN A 59 -14.01 -11.90 -15.34
C ASN A 59 -14.79 -12.38 -16.58
N ASN A 60 -15.37 -13.59 -16.56
CA ASN A 60 -16.17 -14.09 -17.68
C ASN A 60 -17.47 -14.73 -17.18
N PRO A 61 -18.64 -14.06 -17.36
CA PRO A 61 -19.95 -14.63 -17.00
C PRO A 61 -20.21 -15.99 -17.64
N LEU A 62 -19.74 -16.19 -18.86
CA LEU A 62 -19.82 -17.48 -19.58
C LEU A 62 -18.86 -18.50 -18.94
N GLY A 63 -17.66 -18.10 -18.54
CA GLY A 63 -16.72 -18.97 -17.83
C GLY A 63 -17.27 -19.45 -16.49
N ARG A 64 -18.00 -18.59 -15.74
CA ARG A 64 -18.72 -19.00 -14.51
C ARG A 64 -19.83 -19.99 -14.79
N ALA A 65 -20.59 -19.77 -15.84
CA ALA A 65 -21.67 -20.70 -16.23
C ALA A 65 -21.09 -22.06 -16.66
N PHE A 66 -19.99 -22.09 -17.40
CA PHE A 66 -19.32 -23.34 -17.82
C PHE A 66 -18.66 -24.04 -16.63
N ALA A 67 -17.96 -23.33 -15.74
CA ALA A 67 -17.36 -23.92 -14.54
C ALA A 67 -18.43 -24.53 -13.60
N ALA A 68 -19.58 -23.86 -13.47
CA ALA A 68 -20.71 -24.38 -12.70
C ALA A 68 -21.38 -25.62 -13.36
N LEU A 69 -21.35 -25.72 -14.67
CA LEU A 69 -21.90 -26.88 -15.43
C LEU A 69 -20.95 -28.06 -15.47
N GLU A 70 -19.64 -27.84 -15.47
CA GLU A 70 -18.63 -28.89 -15.55
C GLU A 70 -18.18 -29.40 -14.19
N GLY A 71 -18.67 -28.84 -13.07
CA GLY A 71 -18.27 -29.23 -11.72
C GLY A 71 -16.79 -28.94 -11.43
N GLY A 72 -16.17 -28.08 -12.26
CA GLY A 72 -14.77 -27.72 -12.13
C GLY A 72 -14.52 -26.86 -10.90
N GLU A 73 -13.56 -27.24 -10.08
CA GLU A 73 -13.03 -26.36 -9.02
C GLU A 73 -12.50 -25.08 -9.68
N MET A 74 -13.02 -23.93 -9.22
CA MET A 74 -12.51 -22.63 -9.66
C MET A 74 -11.01 -22.57 -9.33
N SER A 75 -10.19 -22.41 -10.37
CA SER A 75 -8.75 -22.33 -10.20
C SER A 75 -8.39 -21.10 -9.36
N GLU A 76 -8.08 -21.31 -8.09
CA GLU A 76 -7.53 -20.30 -7.21
C GLU A 76 -6.03 -20.19 -7.44
N ARG A 77 -5.55 -18.98 -7.67
CA ARG A 77 -4.11 -18.71 -7.76
C ARG A 77 -3.62 -18.17 -6.41
N GLU A 78 -2.66 -18.87 -5.81
CA GLU A 78 -1.97 -18.37 -4.61
C GLU A 78 -1.13 -17.14 -4.96
N ILE A 79 -1.29 -16.07 -4.18
CA ILE A 79 -0.57 -14.80 -4.31
C ILE A 79 0.57 -14.73 -3.31
N THR A 80 0.28 -15.09 -2.04
CA THR A 80 1.29 -15.08 -0.97
C THR A 80 0.82 -15.95 0.18
N ARG A 81 1.76 -16.28 1.06
CA ARG A 81 1.48 -16.99 2.33
C ARG A 81 1.74 -16.08 3.51
N LEU A 82 0.93 -16.25 4.53
CA LEU A 82 1.03 -15.51 5.79
C LEU A 82 1.45 -16.47 6.89
N SER A 83 2.29 -15.95 7.77
CA SER A 83 2.84 -16.65 8.94
C SER A 83 2.45 -15.94 10.24
N SER A 84 2.69 -16.58 11.38
CA SER A 84 2.37 -16.05 12.70
C SER A 84 2.91 -14.62 12.86
N GLY A 85 2.08 -13.72 13.42
CA GLY A 85 2.34 -12.30 13.58
C GLY A 85 1.96 -11.42 12.39
N GLU A 86 1.44 -12.00 11.31
CA GLU A 86 0.88 -11.20 10.21
C GLU A 86 -0.59 -10.88 10.44
N MET A 87 -1.04 -9.79 9.83
CA MET A 87 -2.42 -9.29 9.93
C MET A 87 -3.10 -9.32 8.57
N VAL A 88 -4.43 -9.49 8.60
CA VAL A 88 -5.31 -9.34 7.43
C VAL A 88 -6.62 -8.69 7.85
N GLY A 89 -7.31 -8.06 6.89
CA GLY A 89 -8.53 -7.32 7.19
C GLY A 89 -8.25 -5.87 7.61
N GLU A 90 -7.05 -5.36 7.33
CA GLU A 90 -6.64 -3.98 7.58
C GLU A 90 -7.28 -2.96 6.63
N ILE A 91 -7.68 -3.39 5.43
CA ILE A 91 -8.20 -2.51 4.36
C ILE A 91 -9.50 -1.77 4.73
N PRO A 92 -10.48 -2.37 5.44
CA PRO A 92 -11.69 -1.66 5.85
C PRO A 92 -11.48 -0.50 6.82
N PHE A 93 -10.31 -0.42 7.48
CA PHE A 93 -9.97 0.72 8.36
C PHE A 93 -9.43 1.91 7.57
N VAL A 94 -9.20 1.69 6.29
CA VAL A 94 -8.55 2.62 5.39
C VAL A 94 -9.52 3.15 4.35
N ASP A 95 -10.39 2.28 3.82
CA ASP A 95 -11.41 2.63 2.84
C ASP A 95 -12.52 1.56 2.76
N ALA A 96 -13.69 1.94 2.23
CA ALA A 96 -14.86 1.07 2.07
C ALA A 96 -14.71 0.05 0.92
N TYR A 97 -13.52 -0.50 0.67
CA TYR A 97 -13.32 -1.48 -0.39
C TYR A 97 -13.57 -2.91 0.09
N LEU A 98 -14.26 -3.68 -0.76
CA LEU A 98 -14.39 -5.11 -0.58
C LEU A 98 -13.04 -5.80 -0.84
N PRO A 99 -12.70 -6.86 -0.10
CA PRO A 99 -11.47 -7.62 -0.33
C PRO A 99 -11.38 -8.16 -1.75
N SER A 100 -10.26 -7.97 -2.41
CA SER A 100 -9.97 -8.51 -3.74
C SER A 100 -9.43 -9.94 -3.71
N THR A 101 -9.19 -10.49 -2.50
CA THR A 101 -8.57 -11.79 -2.30
C THR A 101 -9.34 -12.63 -1.29
N THR A 102 -9.18 -13.95 -1.37
CA THR A 102 -9.63 -14.91 -0.37
C THR A 102 -8.46 -15.28 0.54
N VAL A 103 -8.68 -15.32 1.84
CA VAL A 103 -7.71 -15.77 2.84
C VAL A 103 -8.21 -17.08 3.45
N ARG A 104 -7.39 -18.14 3.38
CA ARG A 104 -7.73 -19.49 3.80
C ARG A 104 -6.64 -20.08 4.68
N ALA A 105 -7.02 -20.88 5.68
CA ALA A 105 -6.07 -21.60 6.51
C ALA A 105 -5.43 -22.75 5.73
N LEU A 106 -4.08 -22.79 5.66
CA LEU A 106 -3.32 -23.91 5.08
C LEU A 106 -3.20 -25.10 5.99
N ARG A 107 -3.19 -24.85 7.30
CA ARG A 107 -3.13 -25.85 8.36
C ARG A 107 -3.97 -25.38 9.55
N LYS A 108 -4.10 -26.20 10.59
CA LYS A 108 -4.71 -25.74 11.83
C LYS A 108 -4.05 -24.43 12.27
N SER A 109 -4.84 -23.40 12.47
CA SER A 109 -4.36 -22.03 12.73
C SER A 109 -5.15 -21.40 13.87
N LEU A 110 -4.49 -20.58 14.69
CA LEU A 110 -5.09 -19.79 15.75
C LEU A 110 -5.13 -18.33 15.34
N ILE A 111 -6.31 -17.75 15.32
CA ILE A 111 -6.57 -16.37 14.89
C ILE A 111 -7.07 -15.54 16.08
N LEU A 112 -6.61 -14.30 16.18
CA LEU A 112 -7.20 -13.27 17.02
C LEU A 112 -7.97 -12.30 16.12
N SER A 113 -9.29 -12.24 16.29
CA SER A 113 -10.18 -11.39 15.49
C SER A 113 -10.64 -10.20 16.32
N ILE A 114 -10.23 -8.98 15.98
CA ILE A 114 -10.60 -7.75 16.67
C ILE A 114 -11.74 -7.09 15.89
N PRO A 115 -12.96 -6.97 16.48
CA PRO A 115 -14.10 -6.40 15.77
C PRO A 115 -13.84 -4.96 15.33
N GLN A 116 -14.21 -4.64 14.08
CA GLN A 116 -13.95 -3.36 13.43
C GLN A 116 -14.46 -2.17 14.24
N GLN A 117 -15.67 -2.24 14.78
CA GLN A 117 -16.26 -1.16 15.54
C GLN A 117 -15.45 -0.80 16.80
N GLN A 118 -14.96 -1.81 17.52
CA GLN A 118 -14.15 -1.61 18.72
C GLN A 118 -12.77 -1.07 18.37
N LEU A 119 -12.18 -1.57 17.29
CA LEU A 119 -10.89 -1.09 16.81
C LEU A 119 -10.98 0.36 16.33
N ALA A 120 -12.01 0.72 15.57
CA ALA A 120 -12.22 2.10 15.11
C ALA A 120 -12.35 3.07 16.29
N ALA A 121 -13.16 2.73 17.30
CA ALA A 121 -13.28 3.52 18.52
C ALA A 121 -11.94 3.69 19.27
N LYS A 122 -11.15 2.62 19.35
CA LYS A 122 -9.81 2.67 19.98
C LYS A 122 -8.84 3.56 19.21
N LEU A 123 -8.84 3.46 17.87
CA LEU A 123 -7.99 4.29 17.00
C LEU A 123 -8.30 5.79 17.09
N GLU A 124 -9.58 6.12 17.31
CA GLU A 124 -10.01 7.51 17.51
C GLU A 124 -9.67 8.06 18.91
N GLN A 125 -9.77 7.20 19.94
CA GLN A 125 -9.61 7.62 21.34
C GLN A 125 -8.14 7.61 21.79
N ASP A 126 -7.31 6.76 21.19
CA ASP A 126 -5.91 6.55 21.59
C ASP A 126 -4.96 6.73 20.41
N VAL A 127 -4.45 7.96 20.30
CA VAL A 127 -3.53 8.34 19.22
C VAL A 127 -2.21 7.56 19.27
N SER A 128 -1.74 7.18 20.47
CA SER A 128 -0.53 6.38 20.62
C SER A 128 -0.72 4.98 20.05
N PHE A 129 -1.83 4.34 20.43
CA PHE A 129 -2.23 3.06 19.84
C PHE A 129 -2.37 3.16 18.31
N ALA A 130 -3.01 4.22 17.81
CA ALA A 130 -3.18 4.44 16.38
C ALA A 130 -1.83 4.56 15.65
N ALA A 131 -0.89 5.34 16.22
CA ALA A 131 0.45 5.49 15.64
C ALA A 131 1.20 4.15 15.58
N HIS A 132 1.16 3.36 16.66
CA HIS A 132 1.80 2.06 16.73
C HIS A 132 1.18 1.05 15.76
N LEU A 133 -0.15 0.95 15.74
CA LEU A 133 -0.85 -0.01 14.87
C LEU A 133 -0.69 0.33 13.39
N TYR A 134 -0.84 1.60 12.99
CA TYR A 134 -0.63 1.99 11.60
C TYR A 134 0.82 1.78 11.16
N ARG A 135 1.80 2.06 12.03
CA ARG A 135 3.20 1.78 11.73
C ARG A 135 3.45 0.28 11.53
N ALA A 136 2.96 -0.56 12.44
CA ALA A 136 3.06 -2.02 12.31
C ALA A 136 2.38 -2.52 11.01
N SER A 137 1.19 -1.99 10.70
CA SER A 137 0.45 -2.32 9.48
C SER A 137 1.23 -1.92 8.23
N ALA A 138 1.80 -0.72 8.19
CA ALA A 138 2.59 -0.24 7.06
C ALA A 138 3.84 -1.12 6.82
N ILE A 139 4.55 -1.52 7.90
CA ILE A 139 5.71 -2.42 7.81
C ILE A 139 5.30 -3.78 7.24
N LEU A 140 4.20 -4.38 7.75
CA LEU A 140 3.72 -5.69 7.28
C LEU A 140 3.24 -5.64 5.83
N LEU A 141 2.56 -4.55 5.43
CA LEU A 141 2.12 -4.34 4.05
C LEU A 141 3.29 -4.14 3.10
N ALA A 142 4.32 -3.38 3.48
CA ALA A 142 5.52 -3.19 2.68
C ALA A 142 6.25 -4.51 2.43
N ASP A 143 6.45 -5.32 3.47
CA ASP A 143 7.07 -6.64 3.35
C ASP A 143 6.22 -7.60 2.49
N ARG A 144 4.91 -7.59 2.66
CA ARG A 144 3.99 -8.40 1.85
C ARG A 144 4.02 -7.97 0.39
N LEU A 145 4.02 -6.67 0.11
CA LEU A 145 4.11 -6.12 -1.24
C LEU A 145 5.38 -6.58 -1.95
N GLU A 146 6.53 -6.52 -1.27
CA GLU A 146 7.80 -6.98 -1.83
C GLU A 146 7.79 -8.47 -2.12
N ARG A 147 7.24 -9.30 -1.21
CA ARG A 147 7.08 -10.75 -1.47
C ARG A 147 6.20 -11.03 -2.70
N ILE A 148 5.10 -10.29 -2.85
CA ILE A 148 4.21 -10.42 -4.01
C ILE A 148 4.98 -10.05 -5.29
N VAL A 149 5.67 -8.92 -5.30
CA VAL A 149 6.49 -8.46 -6.44
C VAL A 149 7.55 -9.49 -6.82
N THR A 150 8.28 -10.00 -5.83
CA THR A 150 9.34 -11.01 -6.05
C THR A 150 8.79 -12.34 -6.59
N GLN A 151 7.64 -12.81 -6.07
CA GLN A 151 7.02 -14.06 -6.54
C GLN A 151 6.45 -13.98 -7.95
N LEU A 152 5.90 -12.82 -8.32
CA LEU A 152 5.27 -12.63 -9.63
C LEU A 152 6.29 -12.38 -10.74
N GLY A 153 7.52 -12.05 -10.39
CA GLY A 153 8.55 -11.63 -11.31
C GLY A 153 8.25 -10.28 -11.95
N HIS A 154 9.28 -9.49 -12.18
CA HIS A 154 9.14 -8.13 -12.73
C HIS A 154 8.52 -8.11 -14.16
N SER A 155 8.51 -9.25 -14.87
CA SER A 155 7.99 -9.36 -16.24
C SER A 155 6.47 -9.17 -16.35
N THR A 156 5.72 -9.33 -15.25
CA THR A 156 4.24 -9.25 -15.25
C THR A 156 3.74 -7.88 -14.73
N LEU A 157 4.64 -7.09 -14.15
CA LEU A 157 4.29 -5.85 -13.47
C LEU A 157 4.47 -4.64 -14.38
N VAL A 158 3.55 -4.46 -15.33
CA VAL A 158 3.32 -3.12 -15.90
C VAL A 158 2.39 -2.41 -14.92
N PHE A 159 2.91 -1.57 -14.05
CA PHE A 159 2.07 -0.81 -13.13
C PHE A 159 1.20 0.18 -13.93
N ALA A 160 -0.14 0.04 -13.87
CA ALA A 160 -1.04 1.12 -14.25
C ALA A 160 -0.79 2.26 -13.26
N GLN A 161 -1.06 3.44 -13.71
CA GLN A 161 -1.13 4.58 -12.83
C GLN A 161 -2.05 4.25 -11.65
N PRO A 162 -1.65 4.58 -10.40
CA PRO A 162 -2.54 4.48 -9.24
C PRO A 162 -3.88 5.10 -9.61
N GLN A 163 -4.97 4.41 -9.30
CA GLN A 163 -6.33 4.90 -9.66
C GLN A 163 -6.68 6.18 -8.88
N LEU A 164 -6.04 6.36 -7.73
CA LEU A 164 -6.13 7.57 -6.93
C LEU A 164 -4.73 8.17 -6.85
N ARG A 165 -4.65 9.46 -7.12
CA ARG A 165 -3.39 10.18 -6.93
C ARG A 165 -3.03 10.14 -5.46
N GLU A 166 -1.84 9.67 -5.14
CA GLU A 166 -1.35 9.53 -3.76
C GLU A 166 -1.53 10.81 -2.94
N ILE A 167 -1.43 11.95 -3.60
CA ILE A 167 -1.62 13.26 -2.98
C ILE A 167 -3.00 13.44 -2.35
N LEU A 168 -4.06 12.88 -2.96
CA LEU A 168 -5.41 13.04 -2.44
C LEU A 168 -5.54 12.34 -1.08
N PHE A 169 -4.85 11.21 -0.89
CA PHE A 169 -4.81 10.53 0.40
C PHE A 169 -3.94 11.28 1.40
N ILE A 170 -2.73 11.68 1.00
CA ILE A 170 -1.80 12.37 1.89
C ILE A 170 -2.43 13.64 2.45
N PHE A 171 -2.91 14.52 1.56
CA PHE A 171 -3.43 15.83 1.95
C PHE A 171 -4.84 15.78 2.55
N ALA A 172 -5.60 14.69 2.36
CA ALA A 172 -6.86 14.48 3.05
C ALA A 172 -6.66 14.11 4.53
N GLN A 173 -5.64 13.32 4.84
CA GLN A 173 -5.39 12.80 6.19
C GLN A 173 -4.51 13.72 7.06
N LEU A 174 -3.61 14.50 6.45
CA LEU A 174 -2.74 15.45 7.17
C LEU A 174 -3.50 16.72 7.52
N HIS A 175 -3.15 17.32 8.65
CA HIS A 175 -3.66 18.64 9.05
C HIS A 175 -2.88 19.75 8.33
N ASP A 176 -3.44 20.97 8.30
CA ASP A 176 -2.77 22.12 7.69
C ASP A 176 -1.42 22.43 8.35
N SER A 177 -1.33 22.25 9.68
CA SER A 177 -0.07 22.36 10.42
C SER A 177 0.99 21.33 10.02
N ASP A 178 0.57 20.13 9.60
CA ASP A 178 1.48 19.09 9.14
C ASP A 178 2.05 19.47 7.77
N ILE A 179 1.21 20.02 6.90
CA ILE A 179 1.58 20.51 5.57
C ILE A 179 2.54 21.69 5.70
N ASP A 180 2.23 22.65 6.59
CA ASP A 180 3.15 23.74 6.91
C ASP A 180 4.52 23.22 7.38
N TRP A 181 4.51 22.22 8.25
CA TRP A 181 5.73 21.62 8.73
C TRP A 181 6.52 20.95 7.58
N LEU A 182 5.86 20.19 6.69
CA LEU A 182 6.50 19.54 5.54
C LEU A 182 7.17 20.56 4.62
N MET A 183 6.50 21.70 4.35
CA MET A 183 7.06 22.79 3.55
C MET A 183 8.28 23.43 4.19
N ASN A 184 8.23 23.66 5.51
CA ASN A 184 9.32 24.31 6.26
C ASN A 184 10.51 23.35 6.51
N ALA A 185 10.24 22.04 6.61
CA ALA A 185 11.28 21.04 6.80
C ALA A 185 11.91 20.61 5.47
N GLY A 186 11.22 20.75 4.36
CA GLY A 186 11.66 20.36 3.04
C GLY A 186 12.38 21.46 2.28
N HIS A 187 12.98 21.06 1.15
CA HIS A 187 13.60 21.96 0.18
C HIS A 187 13.01 21.66 -1.20
N VAL A 188 12.70 22.71 -1.94
CA VAL A 188 12.22 22.58 -3.33
C VAL A 188 13.43 22.49 -4.26
N ASN A 189 13.51 21.35 -4.97
CA ASN A 189 14.60 21.06 -5.90
C ASN A 189 14.07 20.92 -7.33
N ARG A 190 14.81 21.45 -8.29
CA ARG A 190 14.61 21.13 -9.71
C ARG A 190 15.48 19.94 -10.06
N ILE A 191 14.86 18.96 -10.71
CA ILE A 191 15.49 17.73 -11.17
C ILE A 191 15.43 17.75 -12.69
N PRO A 192 16.55 17.92 -13.39
CA PRO A 192 16.60 17.88 -14.85
C PRO A 192 16.11 16.54 -15.42
N ALA A 193 15.58 16.59 -16.64
CA ALA A 193 15.22 15.37 -17.37
C ALA A 193 16.44 14.43 -17.46
N GLY A 194 16.25 13.17 -17.11
CA GLY A 194 17.29 12.15 -17.11
C GLY A 194 18.01 11.96 -15.77
N ASP A 195 17.89 12.89 -14.83
CA ASP A 195 18.54 12.77 -13.52
C ASP A 195 17.85 11.74 -12.63
N ILE A 196 18.65 11.06 -11.79
CA ILE A 196 18.19 10.03 -10.87
C ILE A 196 17.95 10.64 -9.50
N LEU A 197 16.72 10.50 -9.00
CA LEU A 197 16.29 10.98 -7.72
C LEU A 197 16.57 9.96 -6.59
N ILE A 198 16.35 8.67 -6.88
CA ILE A 198 16.61 7.56 -5.97
C ILE A 198 17.30 6.44 -6.75
N HIS A 199 18.40 5.93 -6.22
CA HIS A 199 19.12 4.80 -6.80
C HIS A 199 18.71 3.49 -6.11
N ALA A 200 18.40 2.48 -6.90
CA ALA A 200 18.23 1.12 -6.40
C ALA A 200 19.47 0.65 -5.61
N GLY A 201 19.26 -0.02 -4.49
CA GLY A 201 20.33 -0.53 -3.64
C GLY A 201 21.08 0.51 -2.80
N ARG A 202 20.71 1.80 -2.87
CA ARG A 202 21.31 2.85 -2.03
C ARG A 202 20.33 3.36 -0.98
N PRO A 203 20.82 3.80 0.18
CA PRO A 203 19.97 4.43 1.20
C PRO A 203 19.22 5.65 0.62
N VAL A 204 17.97 5.80 1.00
CA VAL A 204 17.13 6.95 0.63
C VAL A 204 17.33 8.05 1.67
N GLU A 205 17.74 9.24 1.22
CA GLU A 205 18.10 10.37 2.08
C GLU A 205 16.92 11.32 2.35
N ALA A 206 15.86 11.26 1.55
CA ALA A 206 14.71 12.14 1.69
C ALA A 206 13.42 11.48 1.19
N LEU A 207 12.29 11.92 1.75
CA LEU A 207 10.97 11.73 1.18
C LEU A 207 10.75 12.83 0.14
N HIS A 208 10.30 12.46 -1.06
CA HIS A 208 10.08 13.39 -2.16
C HIS A 208 8.61 13.43 -2.56
N ILE A 209 8.03 14.63 -2.66
CA ILE A 209 6.70 14.87 -3.19
C ILE A 209 6.86 15.58 -4.54
N LEU A 210 6.31 15.01 -5.60
CA LEU A 210 6.38 15.58 -6.94
C LEU A 210 5.42 16.76 -7.08
N LEU A 211 5.96 17.97 -7.20
CA LEU A 211 5.18 19.20 -7.34
C LEU A 211 4.78 19.48 -8.78
N ASP A 212 5.67 19.14 -9.73
CA ASP A 212 5.46 19.31 -11.16
C ASP A 212 6.39 18.37 -11.94
N GLY A 213 6.01 17.98 -13.17
CA GLY A 213 6.80 17.09 -14.02
C GLY A 213 6.35 15.63 -13.95
N LYS A 214 7.22 14.74 -14.45
CA LYS A 214 6.99 13.28 -14.47
C LYS A 214 8.28 12.54 -14.13
N ILE A 215 8.14 11.51 -13.33
CA ILE A 215 9.22 10.61 -12.95
C ILE A 215 8.84 9.17 -13.29
N THR A 216 9.84 8.32 -13.54
CA THR A 216 9.64 6.90 -13.78
C THR A 216 10.30 6.07 -12.70
N LEU A 217 9.70 4.92 -12.42
CA LEU A 217 10.27 3.88 -11.58
C LEU A 217 10.75 2.75 -12.48
N SER A 218 12.02 2.38 -12.35
CA SER A 218 12.62 1.26 -13.07
C SER A 218 13.29 0.27 -12.11
N ALA A 219 13.38 -0.98 -12.53
CA ALA A 219 14.11 -2.02 -11.82
C ALA A 219 14.99 -2.80 -12.80
N PHE A 220 16.09 -3.37 -12.31
CA PHE A 220 16.94 -4.23 -13.09
C PHE A 220 16.25 -5.57 -13.36
N GLU A 221 16.38 -6.09 -14.59
CA GLU A 221 15.71 -7.31 -15.03
C GLU A 221 16.24 -8.59 -14.34
N ASP A 222 17.43 -8.53 -13.75
CA ASP A 222 18.11 -9.70 -13.18
C ASP A 222 18.48 -9.53 -11.68
N GLU A 223 17.46 -9.56 -10.82
CA GLU A 223 17.68 -9.54 -9.36
C GLU A 223 18.23 -10.85 -8.78
N ARG A 224 18.28 -11.92 -9.57
CA ARG A 224 18.72 -13.24 -9.09
C ARG A 224 20.23 -13.35 -8.87
N ASN A 225 21.00 -12.39 -9.35
CA ASN A 225 22.46 -12.41 -9.19
C ASN A 225 23.01 -11.10 -8.61
N PRO A 226 23.18 -11.00 -7.27
CA PRO A 226 23.76 -9.82 -6.62
C PRO A 226 25.17 -9.48 -7.11
N LEU A 227 25.92 -10.47 -7.57
CA LEU A 227 27.27 -10.29 -8.11
C LEU A 227 27.23 -9.64 -9.51
N ALA A 228 26.30 -10.06 -10.38
CA ALA A 228 26.11 -9.41 -11.69
C ALA A 228 25.76 -7.94 -11.53
N ARG A 229 24.94 -7.59 -10.53
CA ARG A 229 24.57 -6.23 -10.16
C ARG A 229 25.77 -5.38 -9.70
N ALA A 230 26.65 -5.97 -8.88
CA ALA A 230 27.87 -5.30 -8.45
C ALA A 230 28.86 -5.08 -9.61
N PHE A 231 28.99 -6.05 -10.52
CA PHE A 231 29.86 -5.97 -11.69
C PHE A 231 29.36 -5.01 -12.77
N SER A 232 28.04 -5.00 -13.07
CA SER A 232 27.46 -4.05 -14.02
C SER A 232 27.59 -2.60 -13.58
N SER A 233 27.54 -2.35 -12.26
CA SER A 233 27.79 -1.02 -11.68
C SER A 233 29.24 -0.55 -11.83
N LEU A 234 30.17 -1.49 -11.94
CA LEU A 234 31.62 -1.21 -12.12
C LEU A 234 32.03 -1.08 -13.60
N GLU A 235 31.37 -1.79 -14.50
CA GLU A 235 31.71 -1.84 -15.92
C GLU A 235 30.97 -0.81 -16.79
N GLY A 236 30.03 -0.03 -16.22
CA GLY A 236 29.25 0.96 -16.96
C GLY A 236 28.39 0.34 -18.09
N SER A 237 28.12 -0.97 -17.99
CA SER A 237 27.30 -1.66 -18.99
C SER A 237 25.83 -1.30 -18.78
N ASP A 238 25.17 -0.87 -19.86
CA ASP A 238 23.73 -0.65 -19.95
C ASP A 238 22.99 -2.00 -19.72
N THR A 239 22.87 -2.43 -18.46
CA THR A 239 21.88 -3.45 -18.14
C THR A 239 20.50 -2.83 -18.36
N PRO A 240 19.64 -3.45 -19.16
CA PRO A 240 18.35 -2.85 -19.49
C PRO A 240 17.52 -2.70 -18.21
N GLU A 241 17.38 -1.45 -17.77
CA GLU A 241 16.42 -1.07 -16.75
C GLU A 241 15.02 -1.13 -17.37
N ARG A 242 14.14 -1.89 -16.76
CA ARG A 242 12.74 -1.95 -17.19
C ARG A 242 11.91 -0.93 -16.41
N GLU A 243 11.33 0.00 -17.14
CA GLU A 243 10.33 0.91 -16.59
C GLU A 243 9.05 0.14 -16.30
N PHE A 244 8.49 0.31 -15.09
CA PHE A 244 7.25 -0.35 -14.69
C PHE A 244 6.18 0.61 -14.16
N ALA A 245 6.54 1.84 -13.77
CA ALA A 245 5.59 2.83 -13.31
C ALA A 245 6.01 4.24 -13.70
N ARG A 246 5.03 5.09 -13.92
CA ARG A 246 5.19 6.54 -14.07
C ARG A 246 4.41 7.24 -12.99
N LEU A 247 5.06 8.21 -12.38
CA LEU A 247 4.48 9.07 -11.38
C LEU A 247 4.39 10.50 -11.92
N SER A 248 3.40 11.19 -11.44
CA SER A 248 3.05 12.53 -11.88
C SER A 248 2.87 13.47 -10.69
N ARG A 249 2.58 14.71 -10.97
CA ARG A 249 2.31 15.75 -9.96
C ARG A 249 1.41 15.21 -8.85
N GLY A 250 1.92 15.29 -7.64
CA GLY A 250 1.25 14.89 -6.42
C GLY A 250 1.60 13.51 -5.88
N ASP A 251 2.37 12.74 -6.63
CA ASP A 251 2.84 11.43 -6.17
C ASP A 251 4.06 11.58 -5.24
N MET A 252 4.30 10.54 -4.42
CA MET A 252 5.34 10.52 -3.41
C MET A 252 6.27 9.32 -3.61
N VAL A 253 7.56 9.55 -3.38
CA VAL A 253 8.59 8.49 -3.39
C VAL A 253 9.59 8.68 -2.25
N GLY A 254 10.24 7.60 -1.85
CA GLY A 254 11.22 7.64 -0.78
C GLY A 254 10.63 7.37 0.61
N GLU A 255 9.45 6.77 0.65
CA GLU A 255 8.76 6.35 1.89
C GLU A 255 9.38 5.11 2.54
N THR A 256 10.10 4.30 1.75
CA THR A 256 10.67 3.00 2.19
C THR A 256 11.42 3.05 3.53
N PRO A 257 12.31 4.02 3.81
CA PRO A 257 13.08 4.04 5.07
C PRO A 257 12.24 4.18 6.34
N PHE A 258 10.97 4.53 6.22
CA PHE A 258 10.07 4.70 7.36
C PHE A 258 9.28 3.44 7.71
N VAL A 259 9.29 2.45 6.81
CA VAL A 259 8.58 1.17 6.95
C VAL A 259 9.48 -0.04 6.71
N ASP A 260 10.65 0.12 6.08
CA ASP A 260 11.60 -0.95 5.80
C ASP A 260 13.03 -0.45 6.03
N VAL A 261 13.90 -1.31 6.55
CA VAL A 261 15.33 -1.02 6.72
C VAL A 261 16.15 -1.36 5.47
N ARG A 262 15.58 -2.10 4.53
CA ARG A 262 16.22 -2.48 3.27
C ARG A 262 16.32 -1.28 2.33
N PRO A 263 17.39 -1.16 1.54
CA PRO A 263 17.43 -0.16 0.48
C PRO A 263 16.37 -0.47 -0.60
N PRO A 264 15.87 0.55 -1.33
CA PRO A 264 14.87 0.36 -2.37
C PRO A 264 15.42 -0.55 -3.49
N SER A 265 14.56 -1.40 -4.02
CA SER A 265 14.86 -2.24 -5.19
C SER A 265 14.66 -1.50 -6.52
N VAL A 266 14.19 -0.25 -6.47
CA VAL A 266 13.82 0.54 -7.64
C VAL A 266 14.67 1.79 -7.79
N THR A 267 14.95 2.16 -9.04
CA THR A 267 15.53 3.45 -9.42
C THR A 267 14.41 4.42 -9.79
N VAL A 268 14.49 5.66 -9.31
CA VAL A 268 13.54 6.73 -9.63
C VAL A 268 14.26 7.79 -10.43
N LYS A 269 13.79 8.03 -11.68
CA LYS A 269 14.42 8.93 -12.67
C LYS A 269 13.43 9.95 -13.22
N ALA A 270 13.86 11.18 -13.40
CA ALA A 270 13.06 12.21 -14.03
C ALA A 270 12.91 11.95 -15.54
N LEU A 271 11.68 11.95 -16.07
CA LEU A 271 11.38 11.83 -17.50
C LEU A 271 11.41 13.19 -18.20
N GLU A 272 11.08 14.23 -17.46
CA GLU A 272 11.10 15.63 -17.90
C GLU A 272 11.59 16.49 -16.73
N ASP A 273 11.93 17.74 -16.99
CA ASP A 273 12.32 18.67 -15.94
C ASP A 273 11.23 18.72 -14.88
N SER A 274 11.57 18.32 -13.69
CA SER A 274 10.63 18.07 -12.60
C SER A 274 10.94 18.93 -11.39
N LEU A 275 9.91 19.30 -10.66
CA LEU A 275 10.00 20.04 -9.40
C LEU A 275 9.56 19.14 -8.26
N VAL A 276 10.40 18.96 -7.24
CA VAL A 276 10.12 18.11 -6.10
C VAL A 276 10.32 18.85 -4.78
N LEU A 277 9.45 18.58 -3.81
CA LEU A 277 9.67 18.92 -2.40
C LEU A 277 10.36 17.75 -1.74
N SER A 278 11.61 17.93 -1.33
CA SER A 278 12.45 16.91 -0.69
C SER A 278 12.52 17.17 0.81
N ILE A 279 11.97 16.26 1.61
CA ILE A 279 11.99 16.32 3.07
C ILE A 279 13.12 15.42 3.57
N PRO A 280 14.19 15.96 4.19
CA PRO A 280 15.31 15.15 4.67
C PRO A 280 14.86 14.06 5.64
N ARG A 281 15.34 12.83 5.43
CA ARG A 281 15.00 11.65 6.23
C ARG A 281 15.12 11.90 7.72
N TRP A 282 16.22 12.51 8.16
CA TRP A 282 16.48 12.75 9.57
C TRP A 282 15.47 13.73 10.21
N ARG A 283 15.02 14.75 9.47
CA ARG A 283 13.98 15.68 9.95
C ARG A 283 12.63 14.98 10.10
N LEU A 284 12.24 14.21 9.09
CA LEU A 284 10.97 13.48 9.14
C LEU A 284 11.00 12.40 10.24
N ALA A 285 12.11 11.67 10.38
CA ALA A 285 12.28 10.70 11.46
C ALA A 285 12.19 11.34 12.85
N ALA A 286 12.81 12.50 13.05
CA ALA A 286 12.68 13.25 14.30
C ALA A 286 11.25 13.71 14.56
N LYS A 287 10.53 14.20 13.54
CA LYS A 287 9.12 14.59 13.67
C LYS A 287 8.23 13.40 14.04
N LEU A 288 8.42 12.25 13.39
CA LEU A 288 7.67 11.02 13.67
C LEU A 288 7.94 10.49 15.10
N LEU A 289 9.14 10.71 15.63
CA LEU A 289 9.50 10.30 16.99
C LEU A 289 8.89 11.22 18.06
N HIS A 290 8.82 12.52 17.80
CA HIS A 290 8.45 13.52 18.81
C HIS A 290 6.98 14.00 18.72
N ASP A 291 6.29 13.73 17.62
CA ASP A 291 4.90 14.11 17.40
C ASP A 291 4.05 12.90 17.08
N THR A 292 3.47 12.29 18.10
CA THR A 292 2.63 11.09 17.99
C THR A 292 1.38 11.34 17.13
N ASN A 293 0.81 12.56 17.19
CA ASN A 293 -0.35 12.91 16.35
C ASN A 293 0.02 12.92 14.85
N PHE A 294 1.14 13.54 14.53
CA PHE A 294 1.67 13.51 13.17
C PHE A 294 2.02 12.08 12.75
N ALA A 295 2.69 11.31 13.60
CA ALA A 295 3.08 9.93 13.32
C ALA A 295 1.86 9.06 13.02
N ALA A 296 0.78 9.17 13.80
CA ALA A 296 -0.47 8.42 13.56
C ALA A 296 -1.05 8.73 12.17
N ARG A 297 -1.14 10.01 11.80
CA ARG A 297 -1.65 10.42 10.48
C ARG A 297 -0.72 9.99 9.34
N PHE A 298 0.58 10.17 9.51
CA PHE A 298 1.57 9.79 8.50
C PHE A 298 1.59 8.29 8.24
N TYR A 299 1.63 7.46 9.29
CA TYR A 299 1.61 6.01 9.12
C TYR A 299 0.25 5.50 8.62
N LYS A 300 -0.86 6.17 8.98
CA LYS A 300 -2.15 5.89 8.36
C LYS A 300 -2.08 6.09 6.85
N VAL A 301 -1.53 7.22 6.39
CA VAL A 301 -1.32 7.50 4.96
C VAL A 301 -0.49 6.39 4.31
N LEU A 302 0.65 6.00 4.90
CA LEU A 302 1.49 4.94 4.34
C LEU A 302 0.75 3.59 4.27
N THR A 303 -0.02 3.24 5.31
CA THR A 303 -0.84 2.01 5.32
C THR A 303 -1.82 2.00 4.15
N VAL A 304 -2.51 3.12 3.91
CA VAL A 304 -3.44 3.27 2.77
C VAL A 304 -2.72 3.10 1.45
N LEU A 305 -1.63 3.83 1.24
CA LEU A 305 -0.89 3.81 -0.02
C LEU A 305 -0.33 2.41 -0.33
N LEU A 306 0.21 1.71 0.67
CA LEU A 306 0.73 0.36 0.49
C LEU A 306 -0.38 -0.65 0.22
N ALA A 307 -1.53 -0.52 0.89
CA ALA A 307 -2.71 -1.34 0.64
C ALA A 307 -3.25 -1.12 -0.78
N ASP A 308 -3.33 0.14 -1.26
CA ASP A 308 -3.76 0.48 -2.62
C ASP A 308 -2.78 -0.06 -3.67
N LYS A 309 -1.47 0.10 -3.46
CA LYS A 309 -0.44 -0.50 -4.33
C LYS A 309 -0.57 -2.02 -4.40
N GLN A 310 -0.77 -2.70 -3.27
CA GLN A 310 -1.00 -4.15 -3.23
C GLN A 310 -2.27 -4.53 -3.99
N GLN A 311 -3.37 -3.82 -3.76
CA GLN A 311 -4.64 -4.02 -4.45
C GLN A 311 -4.50 -3.84 -5.97
N ALA A 312 -3.80 -2.80 -6.41
CA ALA A 312 -3.55 -2.52 -7.81
C ALA A 312 -2.80 -3.65 -8.51
N ILE A 313 -1.78 -4.23 -7.85
CA ILE A 313 -1.04 -5.38 -8.37
C ILE A 313 -1.95 -6.60 -8.49
N VAL A 314 -2.68 -6.93 -7.43
CA VAL A 314 -3.60 -8.07 -7.41
C VAL A 314 -4.67 -7.95 -8.48
N THR A 315 -5.28 -6.79 -8.63
CA THR A 315 -6.31 -6.52 -9.64
C THR A 315 -5.79 -6.72 -11.06
N ARG A 316 -4.52 -6.40 -11.32
CA ARG A 316 -3.91 -6.54 -12.65
C ARG A 316 -3.52 -7.93 -13.03
N LEU A 317 -3.36 -8.80 -12.08
CA LEU A 317 -3.19 -10.22 -12.40
C LEU A 317 -4.41 -10.81 -13.14
N GLY A 318 -5.34 -9.96 -13.55
CA GLY A 318 -6.51 -10.30 -14.36
C GLY A 318 -7.69 -10.80 -13.53
N TYR A 319 -7.69 -10.53 -12.22
CA TYR A 319 -8.54 -11.25 -11.30
C TYR A 319 -9.28 -10.35 -10.30
N GLY A 320 -9.84 -9.27 -10.74
CA GLY A 320 -10.69 -8.50 -9.86
C GLY A 320 -10.92 -7.07 -10.33
N ARG A 321 -12.10 -6.72 -10.48
CA ARG A 321 -12.83 -5.56 -10.95
C ARG A 321 -13.17 -5.62 -12.43
N LEU A 322 -14.48 -5.58 -12.68
CA LEU A 322 -15.06 -5.14 -13.93
C LEU A 322 -14.57 -3.70 -14.20
N ILE A 323 -13.51 -3.58 -15.01
CA ILE A 323 -13.12 -2.29 -15.55
C ILE A 323 -14.17 -1.97 -16.61
N TYR A 324 -14.82 -0.83 -16.49
CA TYR A 324 -15.68 -0.26 -17.50
C TYR A 324 -14.89 -0.18 -18.82
N SER A 325 -15.30 -0.97 -19.80
CA SER A 325 -14.84 -0.79 -21.17
C SER A 325 -15.69 0.31 -21.79
N THR A 326 -15.04 1.35 -22.31
CA THR A 326 -15.67 2.45 -23.05
C THR A 326 -16.58 1.84 -24.13
N GLY A 327 -17.90 2.03 -24.02
CA GLY A 327 -18.89 1.55 -24.99
C GLY A 327 -19.88 0.48 -24.50
N GLN A 328 -19.82 0.04 -23.24
CA GLN A 328 -20.88 -0.80 -22.67
C GLN A 328 -22.06 0.06 -22.20
N PRO A 329 -23.32 -0.32 -22.54
CA PRO A 329 -24.49 0.39 -22.04
C PRO A 329 -24.59 0.20 -20.51
N LEU A 330 -24.95 1.28 -19.82
CA LEU A 330 -25.26 1.29 -18.39
C LEU A 330 -26.49 0.40 -18.14
N ASP A 331 -26.32 -0.76 -17.52
CA ASP A 331 -27.42 -1.58 -17.09
C ASP A 331 -28.04 -1.00 -15.82
N LYS A 332 -29.32 -0.64 -15.88
CA LYS A 332 -30.09 -0.04 -14.78
C LYS A 332 -30.28 -0.96 -13.56
N SER A 333 -29.91 -2.24 -13.67
CA SER A 333 -30.03 -3.23 -12.59
C SER A 333 -28.79 -3.33 -11.69
N PHE A 334 -27.68 -2.74 -12.09
CA PHE A 334 -26.47 -2.69 -11.23
C PHE A 334 -26.56 -1.55 -10.24
N LYS A 335 -26.68 -1.85 -8.96
CA LYS A 335 -26.33 -0.92 -7.89
C LYS A 335 -24.83 -0.66 -8.00
N TYR A 336 -24.47 0.56 -8.37
CA TYR A 336 -23.09 1.04 -8.31
C TYR A 336 -22.71 1.19 -6.83
N GLU A 337 -22.22 0.13 -6.23
CA GLU A 337 -21.69 0.16 -4.83
C GLU A 337 -20.46 1.07 -4.68
N ASN A 338 -20.03 1.70 -5.77
CA ASN A 338 -18.87 2.60 -5.83
C ASN A 338 -19.25 4.02 -6.27
N GLU A 339 -20.47 4.48 -6.07
CA GLU A 339 -20.71 5.92 -6.08
C GLU A 339 -19.89 6.54 -4.97
N LEU A 340 -18.95 7.42 -5.36
CA LEU A 340 -18.10 8.14 -4.43
C LEU A 340 -18.98 8.78 -3.36
N SER A 341 -18.80 8.39 -2.10
CA SER A 341 -19.58 8.97 -1.00
C SER A 341 -19.36 10.46 -0.97
N SER A 342 -20.36 11.23 -0.50
CA SER A 342 -20.23 12.69 -0.31
C SER A 342 -19.02 13.05 0.54
N ASP A 343 -18.69 12.21 1.52
CA ASP A 343 -17.56 12.39 2.43
C ASP A 343 -16.23 12.19 1.70
N PHE A 344 -16.15 11.20 0.80
CA PHE A 344 -14.97 11.00 -0.03
C PHE A 344 -14.75 12.16 -1.00
N LEU A 345 -15.82 12.66 -1.65
CA LEU A 345 -15.73 13.84 -2.53
C LEU A 345 -15.27 15.09 -1.76
N ALA A 346 -15.76 15.28 -0.53
CA ALA A 346 -15.32 16.38 0.33
C ALA A 346 -13.84 16.25 0.70
N GLN A 347 -13.36 15.05 1.02
CA GLN A 347 -11.95 14.78 1.31
C GLN A 347 -11.06 15.03 0.08
N VAL A 348 -11.46 14.61 -1.10
CA VAL A 348 -10.76 14.87 -2.37
C VAL A 348 -10.67 16.37 -2.65
N ALA A 349 -11.78 17.11 -2.48
CA ALA A 349 -11.81 18.55 -2.67
C ALA A 349 -10.88 19.27 -1.68
N LEU A 350 -10.90 18.88 -0.40
CA LEU A 350 -10.03 19.43 0.64
C LEU A 350 -8.55 19.16 0.32
N ALA A 351 -8.21 17.93 -0.07
CA ALA A 351 -6.85 17.55 -0.43
C ALA A 351 -6.34 18.37 -1.64
N GLY A 352 -7.16 18.53 -2.66
CA GLY A 352 -6.84 19.37 -3.82
C GLY A 352 -6.59 20.82 -3.43
N ALA A 353 -7.44 21.40 -2.59
CA ALA A 353 -7.30 22.77 -2.10
C ALA A 353 -6.02 22.97 -1.28
N ARG A 354 -5.68 22.02 -0.40
CA ARG A 354 -4.45 22.02 0.40
C ARG A 354 -3.19 21.95 -0.46
N PHE A 355 -3.21 21.08 -1.47
CA PHE A 355 -2.08 20.97 -2.40
C PHE A 355 -1.90 22.24 -3.23
N ASP A 356 -2.97 22.80 -3.76
CA ASP A 356 -2.91 24.05 -4.52
C ASP A 356 -2.44 25.23 -3.65
N TRP A 357 -2.86 25.25 -2.39
CA TRP A 357 -2.37 26.23 -1.42
C TRP A 357 -0.87 26.07 -1.16
N MET A 358 -0.38 24.84 -0.96
CA MET A 358 1.04 24.54 -0.81
C MET A 358 1.84 25.01 -2.03
N LEU A 359 1.37 24.72 -3.24
CA LEU A 359 2.04 25.13 -4.48
C LEU A 359 2.09 26.66 -4.65
N LYS A 360 1.00 27.37 -4.31
CA LYS A 360 0.97 28.83 -4.37
C LYS A 360 1.99 29.42 -3.41
N ARG A 361 2.12 28.87 -2.21
CA ARG A 361 3.08 29.34 -1.21
C ARG A 361 4.54 29.08 -1.62
N ILE A 362 4.81 27.93 -2.22
CA ILE A 362 6.15 27.59 -2.76
C ILE A 362 6.54 28.49 -3.94
N ARG A 363 5.57 28.85 -4.80
CA ARG A 363 5.83 29.72 -5.98
C ARG A 363 5.90 31.19 -5.65
N GLY A 364 5.36 31.60 -4.52
CA GLY A 364 5.33 33.01 -4.06
C GLY A 364 6.42 33.36 -3.07
N SER A 365 7.24 32.39 -2.67
CA SER A 365 8.45 32.54 -1.89
C SER A 365 9.67 32.40 -2.82
#